data_a33acef9380965812df3f651c49a1e73
#
_entry.id   a33acef9380965812df3f651c49a1e73
#
_cell.length_a   1.000
_cell.length_b   1.000
_cell.length_c   1.000
_cell.angle_alpha   90.00
_cell.angle_beta   90.00
_cell.angle_gamma   90.00
#
_symmetry.space_group_name_H-M   'P 1'
#
loop_
_entity.id
_entity.type
_entity.pdbx_description
1 polymer ?
#
loop_
_entity_poly.entity_id
_entity_poly.type
_entity_poly.pdbx_seq_one_letter_code
_entity_poly.pdbx_strand_id
1 'polypeptide(L)'
;MQDGLGREIDYLRISVTDKCNLRCRYCMPPQGITPLAHEEILTLEEIFRLVGIMEQLGIRKVRLTGGEPMVRKNLPWLVEQIHGLPGIREIAMTTNGTLFAPQAEVYRKAGLTAVNISLDTLDPERFRCITGCDRADRAAGVDSVLRAIDAALEQQLRVKINCVPCVEMNGEDMEGIAALAADRPVDVRFIELMPIGCGKDYTGISSKEILSRLERRFGAAIAVPGKSPLAVAGRAADPYEETDGPAEYYQFPGFSGRIGFISPISHKFCRECNRVRLTCEGRLKLCLHYDRGLELKTLLRSGALDEEIRERILAAVREKPSEHHFREKAADGGLTD
;
A
#
# COMPACT_ATOMS: atom_id res chain seq x y z
N MET A 1 -10.79 6.18 16.12
CA MET A 1 -11.02 7.65 16.31
C MET A 1 -11.88 8.19 15.19
N GLN A 2 -12.65 9.26 15.44
CA GLN A 2 -13.50 9.88 14.42
C GLN A 2 -12.92 11.22 13.96
N ASP A 3 -13.05 11.51 12.66
CA ASP A 3 -12.70 12.82 12.10
C ASP A 3 -13.87 13.82 12.18
N GLY A 4 -13.66 15.05 11.69
CA GLY A 4 -14.68 16.10 11.72
C GLY A 4 -15.93 15.84 10.85
N LEU A 5 -15.91 14.79 10.01
CA LEU A 5 -17.03 14.37 9.16
C LEU A 5 -17.68 13.07 9.63
N GLY A 6 -17.30 12.55 10.83
CA GLY A 6 -17.82 11.33 11.39
C GLY A 6 -17.24 10.04 10.80
N ARG A 7 -16.20 10.11 9.95
CA ARG A 7 -15.54 8.91 9.41
C ARG A 7 -14.73 8.25 10.53
N GLU A 8 -14.83 6.93 10.64
CA GLU A 8 -13.99 6.17 11.56
C GLU A 8 -12.60 5.98 10.99
N ILE A 9 -11.58 6.46 11.70
CA ILE A 9 -10.18 6.35 11.31
C ILE A 9 -9.53 5.26 12.15
N ASP A 10 -9.33 4.09 11.56
CA ASP A 10 -8.81 2.88 12.20
C ASP A 10 -7.58 2.29 11.50
N TYR A 11 -7.14 2.90 10.39
CA TYR A 11 -6.08 2.40 9.54
C TYR A 11 -4.90 3.37 9.42
N LEU A 12 -3.74 2.95 9.93
CA LEU A 12 -2.48 3.69 9.86
C LEU A 12 -1.55 3.09 8.78
N ARG A 13 -1.09 3.92 7.85
CA ARG A 13 -0.02 3.57 6.92
C ARG A 13 1.27 4.26 7.37
N ILE A 14 2.36 3.51 7.45
CA ILE A 14 3.65 4.00 7.95
C ILE A 14 4.70 3.84 6.86
N SER A 15 5.29 4.95 6.43
CA SER A 15 6.53 4.90 5.67
C SER A 15 7.69 4.71 6.66
N VAL A 16 8.34 3.55 6.62
CA VAL A 16 9.47 3.25 7.53
C VAL A 16 10.80 3.74 6.99
N THR A 17 10.85 4.15 5.73
CA THR A 17 12.06 4.66 5.05
C THR A 17 11.68 5.40 3.76
N ASP A 18 12.50 6.35 3.36
CA ASP A 18 12.47 7.00 2.05
C ASP A 18 13.20 6.18 0.96
N LYS A 19 14.12 5.29 1.37
CA LYS A 19 14.97 4.51 0.47
C LYS A 19 14.19 3.40 -0.25
N CYS A 20 14.53 3.21 -1.53
CA CYS A 20 14.04 2.09 -2.33
C CYS A 20 15.21 1.50 -3.15
N ASN A 21 15.19 0.20 -3.35
CA ASN A 21 16.15 -0.49 -4.21
C ASN A 21 15.76 -0.51 -5.70
N LEU A 22 14.56 0.01 -6.04
CA LEU A 22 14.08 0.18 -7.42
C LEU A 22 13.87 1.67 -7.73
N ARG A 23 13.72 1.98 -9.03
CA ARG A 23 13.47 3.33 -9.58
C ARG A 23 12.30 3.29 -10.56
N CYS A 24 11.14 2.83 -10.09
CA CYS A 24 9.95 2.70 -10.95
C CYS A 24 9.58 4.06 -11.56
N ARG A 25 9.48 4.09 -12.89
CA ARG A 25 9.37 5.32 -13.72
C ARG A 25 8.22 6.23 -13.34
N TYR A 26 7.08 5.66 -12.94
CA TYR A 26 5.91 6.44 -12.50
C TYR A 26 5.97 6.88 -11.03
N CYS A 27 6.92 6.34 -10.24
CA CYS A 27 7.02 6.58 -8.79
C CYS A 27 8.17 7.52 -8.43
N MET A 28 9.34 7.31 -9.03
CA MET A 28 10.58 7.96 -8.62
C MET A 28 11.38 8.41 -9.85
N PRO A 29 12.01 9.58 -9.83
CA PRO A 29 12.87 10.01 -10.94
C PRO A 29 14.05 9.05 -11.13
N PRO A 30 14.58 8.92 -12.36
CA PRO A 30 15.66 7.95 -12.67
C PRO A 30 16.91 8.11 -11.81
N GLN A 31 17.27 9.36 -11.43
CA GLN A 31 18.38 9.68 -10.52
C GLN A 31 18.07 9.32 -9.07
N GLY A 32 16.85 8.92 -8.75
CA GLY A 32 16.38 8.71 -7.39
C GLY A 32 16.07 10.03 -6.67
N ILE A 33 15.86 9.93 -5.37
CA ILE A 33 15.73 11.07 -4.46
C ILE A 33 16.99 11.14 -3.59
N THR A 34 17.36 12.33 -3.12
CA THR A 34 18.40 12.47 -2.09
C THR A 34 17.91 11.80 -0.81
N PRO A 35 18.61 10.74 -0.33
CA PRO A 35 18.20 10.08 0.88
C PRO A 35 18.26 11.03 2.08
N LEU A 36 17.27 10.95 2.94
CA LEU A 36 17.28 11.67 4.22
C LEU A 36 18.42 11.16 5.13
N ALA A 37 18.99 12.06 5.92
CA ALA A 37 19.95 11.69 6.95
C ALA A 37 19.27 10.81 8.02
N HIS A 38 20.04 9.97 8.71
CA HIS A 38 19.49 9.03 9.67
C HIS A 38 18.71 9.72 10.80
N GLU A 39 19.20 10.86 11.24
CA GLU A 39 18.58 11.70 12.28
C GLU A 39 17.29 12.40 11.80
N GLU A 40 17.06 12.49 10.51
CA GLU A 40 15.86 13.10 9.95
C GLU A 40 14.68 12.13 9.90
N ILE A 41 14.95 10.82 9.95
CA ILE A 41 13.90 9.81 9.98
C ILE A 41 13.61 9.32 11.41
N LEU A 42 12.39 8.82 11.62
CA LEU A 42 12.01 8.17 12.88
C LEU A 42 12.82 6.89 13.11
N THR A 43 13.20 6.64 14.36
CA THR A 43 13.68 5.31 14.77
C THR A 43 12.54 4.31 14.80
N LEU A 44 12.84 3.01 14.87
CA LEU A 44 11.79 1.99 14.97
C LEU A 44 11.06 2.07 16.31
N GLU A 45 11.77 2.48 17.36
CA GLU A 45 11.23 2.69 18.72
C GLU A 45 10.28 3.91 18.73
N GLU A 46 10.64 5.01 18.06
CA GLU A 46 9.77 6.18 17.89
C GLU A 46 8.49 5.79 17.13
N ILE A 47 8.61 4.99 16.05
CA ILE A 47 7.46 4.48 15.31
C ILE A 47 6.58 3.60 16.22
N PHE A 48 7.18 2.68 16.96
CA PHE A 48 6.44 1.81 17.88
C PHE A 48 5.69 2.61 18.94
N ARG A 49 6.34 3.62 19.58
CA ARG A 49 5.68 4.51 20.54
C ARG A 49 4.46 5.21 19.93
N LEU A 50 4.59 5.75 18.71
CA LEU A 50 3.47 6.40 18.01
C LEU A 50 2.34 5.40 17.68
N VAL A 51 2.67 4.18 17.26
CA VAL A 51 1.66 3.14 16.99
C VAL A 51 0.89 2.80 18.27
N GLY A 52 1.59 2.67 19.41
CA GLY A 52 0.95 2.42 20.72
C GLY A 52 -0.02 3.52 21.13
N ILE A 53 0.37 4.80 20.95
CA ILE A 53 -0.53 5.93 21.19
C ILE A 53 -1.75 5.87 20.26
N MET A 54 -1.54 5.60 18.98
CA MET A 54 -2.63 5.57 18.00
C MET A 54 -3.52 4.33 18.14
N GLU A 55 -2.99 3.21 18.62
CA GLU A 55 -3.77 2.01 18.98
C GLU A 55 -4.81 2.33 20.07
N GLN A 56 -4.40 3.06 21.11
CA GLN A 56 -5.32 3.53 22.17
C GLN A 56 -6.38 4.50 21.63
N LEU A 57 -6.09 5.22 20.54
CA LEU A 57 -7.06 6.08 19.85
C LEU A 57 -7.98 5.32 18.88
N GLY A 58 -7.80 4.01 18.72
CA GLY A 58 -8.66 3.16 17.92
C GLY A 58 -8.08 2.74 16.56
N ILE A 59 -6.78 2.91 16.33
CA ILE A 59 -6.14 2.25 15.19
C ILE A 59 -6.13 0.73 15.43
N ARG A 60 -6.56 -0.02 14.41
CA ARG A 60 -6.66 -1.49 14.43
C ARG A 60 -5.85 -2.15 13.33
N LYS A 61 -5.53 -1.41 12.29
CA LYS A 61 -4.81 -1.88 11.12
C LYS A 61 -3.56 -1.03 10.87
N VAL A 62 -2.42 -1.68 10.73
CA VAL A 62 -1.14 -1.05 10.41
C VAL A 62 -0.63 -1.58 9.07
N ARG A 63 -0.16 -0.69 8.21
CA ARG A 63 0.51 -1.07 6.97
C ARG A 63 1.88 -0.43 6.86
N LEU A 64 2.89 -1.25 6.86
CA LEU A 64 4.26 -0.83 6.63
C LEU A 64 4.50 -0.61 5.14
N THR A 65 5.06 0.54 4.83
CA THR A 65 5.40 0.99 3.48
C THR A 65 6.74 1.75 3.53
N GLY A 66 7.04 2.50 2.48
CA GLY A 66 8.20 3.38 2.45
C GLY A 66 8.49 3.75 1.01
N GLY A 67 9.76 3.92 0.67
CA GLY A 67 10.27 3.53 -0.62
C GLY A 67 10.07 2.01 -0.73
N GLU A 68 11.04 1.23 -0.27
CA GLU A 68 10.86 -0.21 -0.05
C GLU A 68 11.09 -0.54 1.43
N PRO A 69 10.07 -1.02 2.17
CA PRO A 69 10.21 -1.26 3.61
C PRO A 69 11.30 -2.29 3.95
N MET A 70 11.52 -3.28 3.07
CA MET A 70 12.48 -4.35 3.28
C MET A 70 13.94 -3.89 3.31
N VAL A 71 14.26 -2.66 2.85
CA VAL A 71 15.61 -2.10 2.98
C VAL A 71 15.88 -1.51 4.37
N ARG A 72 14.85 -1.34 5.21
CA ARG A 72 14.99 -0.89 6.59
C ARG A 72 15.45 -2.07 7.46
N LYS A 73 16.65 -1.95 8.05
CA LYS A 73 17.18 -2.95 8.96
C LYS A 73 16.29 -3.12 10.20
N ASN A 74 16.23 -4.32 10.75
CA ASN A 74 15.50 -4.69 11.96
C ASN A 74 13.97 -4.49 11.86
N LEU A 75 13.41 -4.41 10.65
CA LEU A 75 11.96 -4.25 10.45
C LEU A 75 11.12 -5.40 11.06
N PRO A 76 11.57 -6.68 11.06
CA PRO A 76 10.86 -7.76 11.76
C PRO A 76 10.63 -7.49 13.24
N TRP A 77 11.60 -6.85 13.93
CA TRP A 77 11.43 -6.43 15.32
C TRP A 77 10.24 -5.45 15.48
N LEU A 78 10.13 -4.45 14.61
CA LEU A 78 9.00 -3.53 14.66
C LEU A 78 7.66 -4.25 14.44
N VAL A 79 7.61 -5.22 13.51
CA VAL A 79 6.40 -6.04 13.27
C VAL A 79 6.03 -6.81 14.54
N GLU A 80 7.00 -7.42 15.21
CA GLU A 80 6.79 -8.18 16.44
C GLU A 80 6.28 -7.27 17.59
N GLN A 81 6.90 -6.10 17.77
CA GLN A 81 6.43 -5.14 18.78
C GLN A 81 4.98 -4.68 18.53
N ILE A 82 4.66 -4.34 17.28
CA ILE A 82 3.30 -3.95 16.89
C ILE A 82 2.32 -5.12 17.09
N HIS A 83 2.73 -6.35 16.78
CA HIS A 83 1.91 -7.54 16.99
C HIS A 83 1.56 -7.78 18.46
N GLY A 84 2.44 -7.36 19.38
CA GLY A 84 2.19 -7.41 20.82
C GLY A 84 1.15 -6.43 21.32
N LEU A 85 0.70 -5.46 20.53
CA LEU A 85 -0.33 -4.49 20.93
C LEU A 85 -1.73 -5.13 20.80
N PRO A 86 -2.53 -5.19 21.89
CA PRO A 86 -3.77 -5.98 21.90
C PRO A 86 -4.86 -5.43 20.97
N GLY A 87 -4.84 -4.14 20.68
CA GLY A 87 -5.81 -3.52 19.78
C GLY A 87 -5.50 -3.65 18.31
N ILE A 88 -4.26 -4.01 17.92
CA ILE A 88 -3.89 -4.18 16.51
C ILE A 88 -4.31 -5.56 16.02
N ARG A 89 -5.12 -5.59 14.96
CA ARG A 89 -5.71 -6.82 14.40
C ARG A 89 -5.04 -7.25 13.10
N GLU A 90 -4.57 -6.29 12.31
CA GLU A 90 -3.92 -6.56 11.04
C GLU A 90 -2.61 -5.80 10.92
N ILE A 91 -1.54 -6.50 10.60
CA ILE A 91 -0.26 -5.93 10.21
C ILE A 91 0.01 -6.35 8.77
N ALA A 92 0.00 -5.38 7.87
CA ALA A 92 0.26 -5.61 6.44
C ALA A 92 1.54 -4.91 6.00
N MET A 93 2.16 -5.42 4.95
CA MET A 93 3.30 -4.78 4.29
C MET A 93 2.97 -4.52 2.82
N THR A 94 3.45 -3.39 2.27
CA THR A 94 3.48 -3.18 0.82
C THR A 94 4.93 -3.16 0.40
N THR A 95 5.31 -4.07 -0.50
CA THR A 95 6.69 -4.28 -0.96
C THR A 95 6.74 -4.47 -2.47
N ASN A 96 7.89 -4.21 -3.08
CA ASN A 96 8.17 -4.59 -4.47
C ASN A 96 8.48 -6.09 -4.62
N GLY A 97 8.58 -6.83 -3.53
CA GLY A 97 8.74 -8.29 -3.49
C GLY A 97 10.17 -8.79 -3.69
N THR A 98 11.09 -7.98 -4.22
CA THR A 98 12.43 -8.45 -4.63
C THR A 98 13.26 -9.03 -3.48
N LEU A 99 12.99 -8.62 -2.24
CA LEU A 99 13.71 -9.05 -1.04
C LEU A 99 12.88 -9.96 -0.12
N PHE A 100 11.61 -10.23 -0.47
CA PHE A 100 10.65 -10.82 0.47
C PHE A 100 10.81 -12.33 0.65
N ALA A 101 11.00 -13.10 -0.43
CA ALA A 101 10.96 -14.56 -0.39
C ALA A 101 11.87 -15.18 0.70
N PRO A 102 13.15 -14.80 0.86
CA PRO A 102 14.03 -15.39 1.87
C PRO A 102 13.68 -15.00 3.31
N GLN A 103 12.81 -14.01 3.50
CA GLN A 103 12.43 -13.49 4.81
C GLN A 103 10.94 -13.73 5.15
N ALA A 104 10.17 -14.38 4.27
CA ALA A 104 8.73 -14.58 4.42
C ALA A 104 8.39 -15.24 5.77
N GLU A 105 9.11 -16.30 6.15
CA GLU A 105 8.93 -17.01 7.42
C GLU A 105 9.23 -16.12 8.63
N VAL A 106 10.29 -15.30 8.57
CA VAL A 106 10.67 -14.39 9.64
C VAL A 106 9.57 -13.37 9.90
N TYR A 107 9.04 -12.75 8.83
CA TYR A 107 7.93 -11.79 8.94
C TYR A 107 6.63 -12.46 9.42
N ARG A 108 6.36 -13.69 8.97
CA ARG A 108 5.19 -14.43 9.45
C ARG A 108 5.27 -14.71 10.95
N LYS A 109 6.42 -15.16 11.42
CA LYS A 109 6.67 -15.41 12.87
C LYS A 109 6.60 -14.12 13.69
N ALA A 110 7.06 -13.00 13.14
CA ALA A 110 6.95 -11.69 13.78
C ALA A 110 5.49 -11.16 13.86
N GLY A 111 4.53 -11.79 13.18
CA GLY A 111 3.12 -11.41 13.25
C GLY A 111 2.57 -10.69 12.02
N LEU A 112 3.31 -10.67 10.90
CA LEU A 112 2.77 -10.17 9.63
C LEU A 112 1.58 -11.03 9.22
N THR A 113 0.45 -10.40 8.82
CA THR A 113 -0.79 -11.09 8.45
C THR A 113 -1.10 -11.01 6.96
N ALA A 114 -0.60 -9.98 6.28
CA ALA A 114 -0.87 -9.75 4.87
C ALA A 114 0.29 -9.06 4.17
N VAL A 115 0.47 -9.35 2.89
CA VAL A 115 1.43 -8.67 2.03
C VAL A 115 0.78 -8.20 0.74
N ASN A 116 1.09 -6.95 0.36
CA ASN A 116 0.76 -6.41 -0.94
C ASN A 116 2.04 -6.33 -1.75
N ILE A 117 2.12 -7.09 -2.83
CA ILE A 117 3.29 -7.16 -3.69
C ILE A 117 3.00 -6.36 -4.96
N SER A 118 3.88 -5.42 -5.30
CA SER A 118 3.77 -4.62 -6.52
C SER A 118 4.33 -5.40 -7.70
N LEU A 119 3.53 -5.56 -8.77
CA LEU A 119 3.92 -6.26 -9.98
C LEU A 119 3.16 -5.69 -11.18
N ASP A 120 3.86 -5.00 -12.06
CA ASP A 120 3.27 -4.28 -13.18
C ASP A 120 3.35 -5.05 -14.51
N THR A 121 4.24 -6.04 -14.61
CA THR A 121 4.43 -6.88 -15.81
C THR A 121 5.05 -8.22 -15.43
N LEU A 122 4.80 -9.24 -16.26
CA LEU A 122 5.47 -10.54 -16.20
C LEU A 122 6.64 -10.65 -17.20
N ASP A 123 6.79 -9.70 -18.10
CA ASP A 123 7.89 -9.66 -19.06
C ASP A 123 9.18 -9.15 -18.38
N PRO A 124 10.28 -9.93 -18.39
CA PRO A 124 11.51 -9.56 -17.69
C PRO A 124 12.19 -8.29 -18.23
N GLU A 125 12.12 -8.02 -19.53
CA GLU A 125 12.71 -6.80 -20.11
C GLU A 125 11.87 -5.57 -19.75
N ARG A 126 10.55 -5.70 -19.86
CA ARG A 126 9.61 -4.64 -19.47
C ARG A 126 9.69 -4.36 -17.98
N PHE A 127 9.82 -5.40 -17.14
CA PHE A 127 10.04 -5.24 -15.70
C PHE A 127 11.27 -4.37 -15.43
N ARG A 128 12.42 -4.65 -16.06
CA ARG A 128 13.62 -3.82 -15.92
C ARG A 128 13.41 -2.39 -16.40
N CYS A 129 12.73 -2.23 -17.52
CA CYS A 129 12.44 -0.91 -18.08
C CYS A 129 11.56 -0.07 -17.13
N ILE A 130 10.51 -0.68 -16.56
CA ILE A 130 9.57 0.01 -15.63
C ILE A 130 10.24 0.31 -14.30
N THR A 131 10.97 -0.67 -13.74
CA THR A 131 11.49 -0.59 -12.37
C THR A 131 12.86 0.06 -12.27
N GLY A 132 13.55 0.32 -13.40
CA GLY A 132 14.91 0.82 -13.41
C GLY A 132 15.92 -0.12 -12.76
N CYS A 133 15.57 -1.41 -12.67
CA CYS A 133 16.46 -2.44 -12.11
C CYS A 133 17.67 -2.68 -13.01
N ASP A 134 18.87 -2.70 -12.42
CA ASP A 134 20.10 -2.97 -13.17
C ASP A 134 20.10 -4.42 -13.71
N ARG A 135 20.61 -4.60 -14.94
CA ARG A 135 20.80 -5.93 -15.55
C ARG A 135 21.78 -6.80 -14.75
N ALA A 136 22.70 -6.19 -14.02
CA ALA A 136 23.65 -6.89 -13.18
C ALA A 136 23.01 -7.49 -11.91
N ASP A 137 21.92 -6.91 -11.43
CA ASP A 137 21.19 -7.42 -10.26
C ASP A 137 20.16 -8.47 -10.67
N ARG A 138 20.64 -9.70 -10.96
CA ARG A 138 19.77 -10.85 -11.25
C ARG A 138 18.82 -11.21 -10.09
N ALA A 139 19.09 -10.73 -8.87
CA ALA A 139 18.27 -10.99 -7.70
C ALA A 139 16.97 -10.17 -7.71
N ALA A 140 16.93 -9.04 -8.42
CA ALA A 140 15.81 -8.11 -8.43
C ALA A 140 14.91 -8.20 -9.69
N GLY A 141 14.90 -9.33 -10.40
CA GLY A 141 14.04 -9.55 -11.57
C GLY A 141 12.61 -9.97 -11.23
N VAL A 142 11.74 -10.06 -12.25
CA VAL A 142 10.34 -10.51 -12.11
C VAL A 142 10.22 -11.86 -11.40
N ASP A 143 11.17 -12.78 -11.62
CA ASP A 143 11.21 -14.09 -10.96
C ASP A 143 11.33 -13.97 -9.43
N SER A 144 12.03 -12.94 -8.93
CA SER A 144 12.13 -12.73 -7.48
C SER A 144 10.78 -12.31 -6.89
N VAL A 145 9.99 -11.55 -7.64
CA VAL A 145 8.65 -11.13 -7.25
C VAL A 145 7.67 -12.31 -7.27
N LEU A 146 7.76 -13.17 -8.28
CA LEU A 146 6.94 -14.40 -8.34
C LEU A 146 7.28 -15.34 -7.18
N ARG A 147 8.56 -15.56 -6.88
CA ARG A 147 8.97 -16.32 -5.68
C ARG A 147 8.46 -15.68 -4.39
N ALA A 148 8.39 -14.34 -4.32
CA ALA A 148 7.83 -13.67 -3.14
C ALA A 148 6.34 -13.95 -2.96
N ILE A 149 5.57 -14.02 -4.04
CA ILE A 149 4.15 -14.39 -4.02
C ILE A 149 4.01 -15.82 -3.50
N ASP A 150 4.75 -16.76 -4.07
CA ASP A 150 4.67 -18.17 -3.70
C ASP A 150 5.12 -18.37 -2.23
N ALA A 151 6.24 -17.78 -1.81
CA ALA A 151 6.70 -17.84 -0.41
C ALA A 151 5.69 -17.22 0.57
N ALA A 152 5.02 -16.15 0.20
CA ALA A 152 3.98 -15.55 1.04
C ALA A 152 2.77 -16.47 1.21
N LEU A 153 2.35 -17.17 0.14
CA LEU A 153 1.27 -18.15 0.18
C LEU A 153 1.64 -19.38 1.02
N GLU A 154 2.87 -19.89 0.89
CA GLU A 154 3.40 -20.98 1.71
C GLU A 154 3.37 -20.64 3.20
N GLN A 155 3.63 -19.39 3.54
CA GLN A 155 3.52 -18.89 4.92
C GLN A 155 2.10 -18.51 5.33
N GLN A 156 1.08 -18.85 4.52
CA GLN A 156 -0.33 -18.54 4.79
C GLN A 156 -0.60 -17.06 5.04
N LEU A 157 0.14 -16.16 4.41
CA LEU A 157 -0.15 -14.74 4.41
C LEU A 157 -1.27 -14.45 3.40
N ARG A 158 -2.11 -13.46 3.70
CA ARG A 158 -3.01 -12.91 2.68
C ARG A 158 -2.19 -12.15 1.65
N VAL A 159 -2.26 -12.56 0.39
CA VAL A 159 -1.48 -11.97 -0.69
C VAL A 159 -2.38 -11.13 -1.58
N LYS A 160 -1.97 -9.89 -1.81
CA LYS A 160 -2.57 -9.00 -2.81
C LYS A 160 -1.48 -8.53 -3.77
N ILE A 161 -1.72 -8.68 -5.06
CA ILE A 161 -0.83 -8.18 -6.11
C ILE A 161 -1.37 -6.83 -6.57
N ASN A 162 -0.54 -5.79 -6.56
CA ASN A 162 -0.90 -4.47 -7.04
C ASN A 162 -0.24 -4.20 -8.38
N CYS A 163 -1.02 -3.81 -9.35
CA CYS A 163 -0.57 -3.35 -10.66
C CYS A 163 -1.10 -1.93 -10.90
N VAL A 164 -0.25 -1.06 -11.41
CA VAL A 164 -0.62 0.29 -11.87
C VAL A 164 -0.67 0.29 -13.40
N PRO A 165 -1.86 0.21 -14.01
CA PRO A 165 -2.03 0.16 -15.46
C PRO A 165 -1.64 1.49 -16.11
N CYS A 166 -0.74 1.43 -17.10
CA CYS A 166 -0.23 2.59 -17.81
C CYS A 166 -0.05 2.25 -19.31
N VAL A 167 -0.59 3.11 -20.18
CA VAL A 167 -0.58 2.89 -21.63
C VAL A 167 0.86 2.73 -22.15
N GLU A 168 1.78 3.59 -21.72
CA GLU A 168 3.15 3.67 -22.25
C GLU A 168 4.09 2.61 -21.64
N MET A 169 3.65 1.86 -20.62
CA MET A 169 4.54 0.95 -19.88
C MET A 169 4.11 -0.51 -19.93
N ASN A 170 2.86 -0.79 -19.55
CA ASN A 170 2.39 -2.17 -19.32
C ASN A 170 0.95 -2.41 -19.81
N GLY A 171 0.48 -1.59 -20.75
CA GLY A 171 -0.90 -1.69 -21.25
C GLY A 171 -1.29 -3.06 -21.80
N GLU A 172 -0.32 -3.85 -22.25
CA GLU A 172 -0.52 -5.21 -22.79
C GLU A 172 -0.45 -6.32 -21.75
N ASP A 173 -0.05 -6.01 -20.51
CA ASP A 173 0.20 -7.01 -19.47
C ASP A 173 -1.00 -7.38 -18.61
N MET A 174 -2.11 -6.65 -18.74
CA MET A 174 -3.24 -6.74 -17.79
C MET A 174 -3.84 -8.14 -17.71
N GLU A 175 -4.00 -8.82 -18.84
CA GLU A 175 -4.52 -10.19 -18.87
C GLU A 175 -3.54 -11.19 -18.24
N GLY A 176 -2.25 -11.03 -18.49
CA GLY A 176 -1.20 -11.86 -17.88
C GLY A 176 -1.12 -11.69 -16.36
N ILE A 177 -1.16 -10.46 -15.88
CA ILE A 177 -1.19 -10.15 -14.45
C ILE A 177 -2.47 -10.69 -13.78
N ALA A 178 -3.65 -10.51 -14.42
CA ALA A 178 -4.91 -11.04 -13.92
C ALA A 178 -4.91 -12.58 -13.82
N ALA A 179 -4.27 -13.27 -14.78
CA ALA A 179 -4.17 -14.73 -14.80
C ALA A 179 -3.45 -15.29 -13.55
N LEU A 180 -2.66 -14.52 -12.84
CA LEU A 180 -2.06 -14.96 -11.56
C LEU A 180 -3.12 -15.33 -10.52
N ALA A 181 -4.32 -14.76 -10.60
CA ALA A 181 -5.43 -15.09 -9.72
C ALA A 181 -6.21 -16.34 -10.17
N ALA A 182 -5.96 -16.88 -11.36
CA ALA A 182 -6.61 -18.11 -11.82
C ALA A 182 -6.19 -19.31 -10.97
N ASP A 183 -4.89 -19.51 -10.83
CA ASP A 183 -4.30 -20.69 -10.20
C ASP A 183 -3.87 -20.44 -8.74
N ARG A 184 -3.85 -19.20 -8.30
CA ARG A 184 -3.41 -18.81 -6.94
C ARG A 184 -4.53 -18.11 -6.17
N PRO A 185 -4.67 -18.37 -4.86
CA PRO A 185 -5.64 -17.70 -4.00
C PRO A 185 -5.13 -16.28 -3.63
N VAL A 186 -4.97 -15.41 -4.64
CA VAL A 186 -4.50 -14.04 -4.50
C VAL A 186 -5.53 -13.04 -5.03
N ASP A 187 -5.55 -11.85 -4.47
CA ASP A 187 -6.30 -10.74 -5.04
C ASP A 187 -5.37 -9.93 -5.97
N VAL A 188 -5.61 -9.94 -7.27
CA VAL A 188 -4.94 -9.01 -8.20
C VAL A 188 -5.72 -7.71 -8.26
N ARG A 189 -5.04 -6.58 -7.98
CA ARG A 189 -5.67 -5.27 -7.92
C ARG A 189 -5.05 -4.31 -8.92
N PHE A 190 -5.85 -3.82 -9.83
CA PHE A 190 -5.51 -2.74 -10.74
C PHE A 190 -5.81 -1.41 -10.07
N ILE A 191 -4.78 -0.59 -9.90
CA ILE A 191 -4.85 0.70 -9.22
C ILE A 191 -4.71 1.80 -10.26
N GLU A 192 -5.74 2.62 -10.40
CA GLU A 192 -5.73 3.75 -11.32
C GLU A 192 -4.52 4.66 -11.06
N LEU A 193 -3.80 4.99 -12.11
CA LEU A 193 -2.63 5.86 -12.04
C LEU A 193 -3.04 7.25 -11.54
N MET A 194 -2.41 7.70 -10.47
CA MET A 194 -2.64 9.02 -9.90
C MET A 194 -1.59 10.02 -10.41
N PRO A 195 -1.96 11.27 -10.72
CA PRO A 195 -1.02 12.30 -11.17
C PRO A 195 -0.19 12.86 -10.00
N ILE A 196 0.60 11.98 -9.36
CA ILE A 196 1.49 12.30 -8.23
C ILE A 196 2.93 12.04 -8.66
N GLY A 197 3.84 12.96 -8.36
CA GLY A 197 5.25 12.82 -8.72
C GLY A 197 5.44 12.57 -10.21
N CYS A 198 6.20 11.54 -10.56
CA CYS A 198 6.44 11.14 -11.95
C CYS A 198 5.21 10.53 -12.64
N GLY A 199 4.18 10.13 -11.88
CA GLY A 199 2.96 9.57 -12.45
C GLY A 199 2.15 10.54 -13.31
N LYS A 200 2.38 11.86 -13.15
CA LYS A 200 1.74 12.91 -13.97
C LYS A 200 2.12 12.88 -15.45
N ASP A 201 3.24 12.24 -15.79
CA ASP A 201 3.82 12.21 -17.13
C ASP A 201 3.32 11.00 -17.95
N TYR A 202 2.42 10.19 -17.39
CA TYR A 202 1.93 8.95 -17.99
C TYR A 202 0.39 8.90 -18.05
N THR A 203 -0.11 8.08 -18.97
CA THR A 203 -1.54 7.88 -19.21
C THR A 203 -2.02 6.59 -18.53
N GLY A 204 -2.94 6.70 -17.58
CA GLY A 204 -3.56 5.55 -16.94
C GLY A 204 -4.60 4.87 -17.84
N ILE A 205 -4.81 3.57 -17.63
CA ILE A 205 -5.88 2.80 -18.28
C ILE A 205 -7.05 2.70 -17.30
N SER A 206 -8.25 2.95 -17.79
CA SER A 206 -9.45 2.94 -16.93
C SER A 206 -9.84 1.54 -16.46
N SER A 207 -10.37 1.44 -15.24
CA SER A 207 -10.89 0.18 -14.69
C SER A 207 -11.92 -0.48 -15.59
N LYS A 208 -12.80 0.34 -16.23
CA LYS A 208 -13.82 -0.15 -17.16
C LYS A 208 -13.21 -0.81 -18.40
N GLU A 209 -12.16 -0.21 -18.95
CA GLU A 209 -11.47 -0.76 -20.12
C GLU A 209 -10.79 -2.08 -19.77
N ILE A 210 -10.07 -2.13 -18.63
CA ILE A 210 -9.40 -3.35 -18.16
C ILE A 210 -10.45 -4.45 -17.92
N LEU A 211 -11.54 -4.16 -17.19
CA LEU A 211 -12.60 -5.14 -16.92
C LEU A 211 -13.16 -5.71 -18.23
N SER A 212 -13.47 -4.85 -19.22
CA SER A 212 -13.97 -5.29 -20.53
C SER A 212 -12.97 -6.20 -21.28
N ARG A 213 -11.66 -5.92 -21.17
CA ARG A 213 -10.61 -6.78 -21.75
C ARG A 213 -10.55 -8.13 -21.06
N LEU A 214 -10.61 -8.15 -19.72
CA LEU A 214 -10.57 -9.37 -18.92
C LEU A 214 -11.82 -10.24 -19.19
N GLU A 215 -13.00 -9.64 -19.31
CA GLU A 215 -14.24 -10.37 -19.63
C GLU A 215 -14.19 -11.02 -21.01
N ARG A 216 -13.61 -10.35 -22.01
CA ARG A 216 -13.40 -10.96 -23.34
C ARG A 216 -12.44 -12.15 -23.29
N ARG A 217 -11.47 -12.14 -22.37
CA ARG A 217 -10.44 -13.18 -22.25
C ARG A 217 -10.85 -14.34 -21.37
N PHE A 218 -11.55 -14.08 -20.25
CA PHE A 218 -11.78 -15.04 -19.17
C PHE A 218 -13.27 -15.33 -18.92
N GLY A 219 -14.18 -14.70 -19.65
CA GLY A 219 -15.63 -14.81 -19.47
C GLY A 219 -16.21 -13.72 -18.55
N ALA A 220 -17.53 -13.68 -18.45
CA ALA A 220 -18.24 -12.67 -17.69
C ALA A 220 -17.88 -12.69 -16.22
N ALA A 221 -17.55 -11.53 -15.69
CA ALA A 221 -17.19 -11.34 -14.28
C ALA A 221 -18.44 -11.11 -13.43
N ILE A 222 -18.41 -11.58 -12.18
CA ILE A 222 -19.46 -11.33 -11.19
C ILE A 222 -18.89 -10.41 -10.12
N ALA A 223 -19.55 -9.27 -9.89
CA ALA A 223 -19.19 -8.40 -8.79
C ALA A 223 -19.42 -9.13 -7.45
N VAL A 224 -18.41 -9.09 -6.58
CA VAL A 224 -18.45 -9.75 -5.27
C VAL A 224 -18.21 -8.73 -4.17
N PRO A 225 -18.80 -8.95 -2.96
CA PRO A 225 -18.52 -8.10 -1.82
C PRO A 225 -17.00 -7.99 -1.55
N GLY A 226 -16.54 -6.83 -1.09
CA GLY A 226 -15.12 -6.59 -0.77
C GLY A 226 -14.57 -7.49 0.34
N LYS A 227 -15.42 -8.22 1.05
CA LYS A 227 -15.04 -9.22 2.05
C LYS A 227 -14.27 -10.36 1.37
N SER A 228 -13.06 -10.63 1.83
CA SER A 228 -12.27 -11.74 1.29
C SER A 228 -12.89 -13.07 1.67
N PRO A 229 -13.32 -13.93 0.71
CA PRO A 229 -13.66 -15.32 1.00
C PRO A 229 -12.41 -16.17 1.24
N LEU A 230 -11.23 -15.62 1.04
CA LEU A 230 -9.96 -16.26 1.36
C LEU A 230 -9.77 -16.24 2.90
N ALA A 231 -10.71 -16.86 3.61
CA ALA A 231 -10.45 -17.35 4.94
C ALA A 231 -9.26 -18.29 4.84
N VAL A 232 -8.13 -17.90 5.42
CA VAL A 232 -7.02 -18.81 5.62
C VAL A 232 -7.61 -20.04 6.32
N ALA A 233 -7.50 -21.21 5.71
CA ALA A 233 -8.10 -22.43 6.21
C ALA A 233 -7.72 -22.60 7.70
N GLY A 234 -8.73 -22.63 8.58
CA GLY A 234 -8.56 -22.80 10.03
C GLY A 234 -8.66 -21.53 10.89
N ARG A 235 -8.89 -20.34 10.30
CA ARG A 235 -9.15 -19.12 11.09
C ARG A 235 -10.65 -18.79 11.04
N ALA A 236 -11.28 -18.60 12.22
CA ALA A 236 -12.63 -18.09 12.28
C ALA A 236 -12.70 -16.75 11.55
N ALA A 237 -13.76 -16.50 10.79
CA ALA A 237 -14.00 -15.22 10.14
C ALA A 237 -13.97 -14.12 11.22
N ASP A 238 -12.98 -13.21 11.14
CA ASP A 238 -12.94 -12.05 12.02
C ASP A 238 -14.03 -11.07 11.53
N PRO A 239 -15.00 -10.70 12.37
CA PRO A 239 -16.03 -9.74 12.01
C PRO A 239 -15.48 -8.37 11.60
N TYR A 240 -14.19 -8.12 11.86
CA TYR A 240 -13.49 -6.90 11.45
C TYR A 240 -12.68 -7.02 10.13
N GLU A 241 -12.69 -8.20 9.47
CA GLU A 241 -12.19 -8.34 8.10
C GLU A 241 -13.03 -7.57 7.06
N GLU A 242 -14.02 -6.82 7.53
CA GLU A 242 -15.06 -6.21 6.70
C GLU A 242 -14.61 -5.09 5.75
N THR A 243 -13.42 -4.53 5.90
CA THR A 243 -12.95 -3.45 5.03
C THR A 243 -11.66 -3.81 4.31
N ASP A 244 -11.77 -4.50 3.20
CA ASP A 244 -10.64 -4.74 2.28
C ASP A 244 -10.11 -3.42 1.61
N GLY A 245 -10.57 -2.28 2.11
CA GLY A 245 -10.25 -0.96 1.55
C GLY A 245 -11.17 -0.63 0.36
N PRO A 246 -10.79 0.34 -0.49
CA PRO A 246 -11.65 0.91 -1.53
C PRO A 246 -11.68 0.11 -2.83
N ALA A 247 -11.27 -1.15 -2.85
CA ALA A 247 -11.28 -1.97 -4.05
C ALA A 247 -12.67 -2.55 -4.30
N GLU A 248 -13.17 -2.40 -5.52
CA GLU A 248 -14.30 -3.14 -6.03
C GLU A 248 -13.81 -4.48 -6.59
N TYR A 249 -14.39 -5.60 -6.13
CA TYR A 249 -13.90 -6.92 -6.49
C TYR A 249 -14.83 -7.65 -7.44
N TYR A 250 -14.22 -8.47 -8.31
CA TYR A 250 -14.88 -9.31 -9.30
C TYR A 250 -14.32 -10.73 -9.24
N GLN A 251 -15.22 -11.71 -9.34
CA GLN A 251 -14.89 -13.12 -9.49
C GLN A 251 -15.06 -13.52 -10.94
N PHE A 252 -14.03 -14.12 -11.51
CA PHE A 252 -14.06 -14.72 -12.85
C PHE A 252 -14.31 -16.23 -12.79
N PRO A 253 -14.91 -16.83 -13.84
CA PRO A 253 -15.13 -18.27 -13.91
C PRO A 253 -13.81 -19.04 -13.76
N GLY A 254 -13.76 -19.98 -12.83
CA GLY A 254 -12.60 -20.85 -12.60
C GLY A 254 -11.41 -20.21 -11.87
N PHE A 255 -11.48 -18.94 -11.50
CA PHE A 255 -10.40 -18.31 -10.76
C PHE A 255 -10.43 -18.70 -9.28
N SER A 256 -9.26 -19.04 -8.74
CA SER A 256 -9.06 -19.28 -7.30
C SER A 256 -9.04 -18.00 -6.48
N GLY A 257 -8.53 -16.90 -7.06
CA GLY A 257 -8.47 -15.59 -6.47
C GLY A 257 -9.46 -14.60 -7.11
N ARG A 258 -9.33 -13.31 -6.80
CA ARG A 258 -10.24 -12.25 -7.26
C ARG A 258 -9.48 -11.16 -8.02
N ILE A 259 -10.22 -10.42 -8.84
CA ILE A 259 -9.73 -9.19 -9.47
C ILE A 259 -10.36 -8.00 -8.79
N GLY A 260 -9.55 -7.03 -8.38
CA GLY A 260 -9.99 -5.81 -7.71
C GLY A 260 -9.63 -4.57 -8.51
N PHE A 261 -10.44 -3.54 -8.42
CA PHE A 261 -10.15 -2.22 -8.99
C PHE A 261 -10.14 -1.16 -7.91
N ILE A 262 -9.11 -0.31 -7.91
CA ILE A 262 -9.01 0.86 -7.02
C ILE A 262 -8.95 2.10 -7.91
N SER A 263 -10.01 2.87 -7.92
CA SER A 263 -10.24 3.99 -8.85
C SER A 263 -10.31 5.33 -8.12
N PRO A 264 -9.18 5.84 -7.58
CA PRO A 264 -9.19 7.07 -6.78
C PRO A 264 -9.57 8.32 -7.57
N ILE A 265 -9.40 8.32 -8.89
CA ILE A 265 -9.69 9.47 -9.76
C ILE A 265 -11.10 9.38 -10.33
N SER A 266 -11.44 8.24 -10.96
CA SER A 266 -12.71 8.05 -11.65
C SER A 266 -13.86 7.74 -10.69
N HIS A 267 -13.57 7.10 -9.55
CA HIS A 267 -14.54 6.78 -8.50
C HIS A 267 -13.96 7.09 -7.11
N LYS A 268 -14.13 8.36 -6.69
CA LYS A 268 -13.61 8.85 -5.40
C LYS A 268 -14.28 8.12 -4.23
N PHE A 269 -13.48 7.51 -3.37
CA PHE A 269 -13.91 6.84 -2.12
C PHE A 269 -13.56 7.65 -0.86
N CYS A 270 -13.44 8.97 -0.98
CA CYS A 270 -13.04 9.85 0.13
C CYS A 270 -14.02 9.84 1.29
N ARG A 271 -15.31 9.62 1.03
CA ARG A 271 -16.36 9.56 2.05
C ARG A 271 -16.20 8.38 3.01
N GLU A 272 -15.55 7.30 2.55
CA GLU A 272 -15.31 6.07 3.31
C GLU A 272 -13.84 5.93 3.74
N CYS A 273 -13.04 7.00 3.57
CA CYS A 273 -11.62 6.94 3.80
C CYS A 273 -11.28 6.90 5.29
N ASN A 274 -10.92 5.72 5.79
CA ASN A 274 -10.55 5.43 7.18
C ASN A 274 -9.05 5.59 7.48
N ARG A 275 -8.25 6.21 6.56
CA ARG A 275 -6.79 6.14 6.60
C ARG A 275 -6.13 7.43 7.01
N VAL A 276 -5.03 7.29 7.78
CA VAL A 276 -4.01 8.32 8.00
C VAL A 276 -2.62 7.75 7.67
N ARG A 277 -1.63 8.61 7.48
CA ARG A 277 -0.29 8.22 7.04
C ARG A 277 0.78 8.86 7.91
N LEU A 278 1.70 8.06 8.43
CA LEU A 278 2.91 8.52 9.09
C LEU A 278 4.05 8.45 8.07
N THR A 279 4.68 9.58 7.78
CA THR A 279 5.89 9.62 6.93
C THR A 279 7.11 9.15 7.73
N CYS A 280 8.17 8.75 7.05
CA CYS A 280 9.43 8.37 7.73
C CYS A 280 10.07 9.53 8.49
N GLU A 281 9.77 10.78 8.11
CA GLU A 281 10.19 11.99 8.80
C GLU A 281 9.37 12.31 10.06
N GLY A 282 8.29 11.55 10.32
CA GLY A 282 7.45 11.73 11.49
C GLY A 282 6.31 12.73 11.32
N ARG A 283 5.88 13.00 10.09
CA ARG A 283 4.69 13.80 9.81
C ARG A 283 3.47 12.90 9.69
N LEU A 284 2.40 13.18 10.42
CA LEU A 284 1.10 12.55 10.29
C LEU A 284 0.28 13.27 9.21
N LYS A 285 0.20 12.70 8.00
CA LYS A 285 -0.62 13.20 6.89
C LYS A 285 -2.02 12.62 6.96
N LEU A 286 -3.02 13.46 6.82
CA LEU A 286 -4.44 13.07 6.89
C LEU A 286 -4.99 12.60 5.54
N CYS A 287 -4.35 13.01 4.45
CA CYS A 287 -4.67 12.64 3.08
C CYS A 287 -3.38 12.44 2.26
N LEU A 288 -3.45 11.63 1.21
CA LEU A 288 -2.32 11.45 0.28
C LEU A 288 -2.05 12.71 -0.54
N HIS A 289 -3.11 13.39 -0.95
CA HIS A 289 -3.06 14.54 -1.85
C HIS A 289 -2.45 15.80 -1.22
N TYR A 290 -2.75 16.07 0.05
CA TYR A 290 -2.30 17.29 0.71
C TYR A 290 -1.02 17.06 1.50
N ASP A 291 -0.12 18.07 1.48
CA ASP A 291 1.11 18.05 2.27
C ASP A 291 0.92 18.51 3.72
N ARG A 292 -0.26 19.01 4.05
CA ARG A 292 -0.60 19.38 5.43
C ARG A 292 -0.61 18.15 6.35
N GLY A 293 -0.10 18.34 7.57
CA GLY A 293 -0.03 17.28 8.56
C GLY A 293 0.53 17.78 9.89
N LEU A 294 0.54 16.90 10.88
CA LEU A 294 1.08 17.15 12.22
C LEU A 294 2.52 16.63 12.32
N GLU A 295 3.44 17.46 12.76
CA GLU A 295 4.85 17.11 12.98
C GLU A 295 5.01 16.37 14.31
N LEU A 296 4.93 15.03 14.26
CA LEU A 296 5.04 14.19 15.46
C LEU A 296 6.48 14.00 15.92
N LYS A 297 7.47 13.97 15.01
CA LYS A 297 8.89 13.83 15.39
C LYS A 297 9.34 14.93 16.34
N THR A 298 8.96 16.16 16.06
CA THR A 298 9.30 17.29 16.92
C THR A 298 8.73 17.12 18.33
N LEU A 299 7.47 16.70 18.45
CA LEU A 299 6.84 16.44 19.74
C LEU A 299 7.54 15.29 20.49
N LEU A 300 7.85 14.19 19.81
CA LEU A 300 8.57 13.08 20.42
C LEU A 300 9.92 13.48 20.98
N ARG A 301 10.70 14.22 20.20
CA ARG A 301 12.10 14.58 20.53
C ARG A 301 12.21 15.77 21.48
N SER A 302 11.16 16.58 21.61
CA SER A 302 11.08 17.60 22.68
C SER A 302 10.67 17.04 24.05
N GLY A 303 10.40 15.72 24.15
CA GLY A 303 10.02 15.09 25.38
C GLY A 303 8.53 15.20 25.74
N ALA A 304 7.66 15.48 24.75
CA ALA A 304 6.22 15.53 24.96
C ALA A 304 5.69 14.23 25.55
N LEU A 305 4.74 14.34 26.49
CA LEU A 305 4.06 13.20 27.08
C LEU A 305 3.11 12.56 26.07
N ASP A 306 2.84 11.27 26.24
CA ASP A 306 1.94 10.52 25.35
C ASP A 306 0.53 11.15 25.30
N GLU A 307 0.06 11.72 26.41
CA GLU A 307 -1.22 12.41 26.46
C GLU A 307 -1.24 13.67 25.58
N GLU A 308 -0.21 14.46 25.62
CA GLU A 308 -0.07 15.65 24.75
C GLU A 308 -0.06 15.25 23.28
N ILE A 309 0.72 14.21 22.91
CA ILE A 309 0.76 13.67 21.55
C ILE A 309 -0.61 13.17 21.13
N ARG A 310 -1.34 12.49 22.00
CA ARG A 310 -2.71 11.99 21.79
C ARG A 310 -3.68 13.12 21.46
N GLU A 311 -3.69 14.18 22.28
CA GLU A 311 -4.54 15.34 22.06
C GLU A 311 -4.26 16.02 20.72
N ARG A 312 -2.98 16.18 20.37
CA ARG A 312 -2.56 16.76 19.09
C ARG A 312 -3.00 15.90 17.90
N ILE A 313 -2.90 14.57 18.00
CA ILE A 313 -3.36 13.65 16.95
C ILE A 313 -4.87 13.78 16.77
N LEU A 314 -5.65 13.78 17.87
CA LEU A 314 -7.11 13.94 17.82
C LEU A 314 -7.51 15.27 17.18
N ALA A 315 -6.86 16.36 17.56
CA ALA A 315 -7.11 17.68 16.97
C ALA A 315 -6.82 17.68 15.47
N ALA A 316 -5.68 17.15 15.05
CA ALA A 316 -5.31 17.05 13.64
C ALA A 316 -6.32 16.18 12.85
N VAL A 317 -6.70 15.02 13.37
CA VAL A 317 -7.62 14.10 12.65
C VAL A 317 -9.00 14.74 12.42
N ARG A 318 -9.47 15.61 13.30
CA ARG A 318 -10.72 16.39 13.09
C ARG A 318 -10.68 17.27 11.86
N GLU A 319 -9.48 17.71 11.43
CA GLU A 319 -9.24 18.54 10.23
C GLU A 319 -9.03 17.71 8.96
N LYS A 320 -9.27 16.38 9.01
CA LYS A 320 -9.12 15.53 7.83
C LYS A 320 -10.03 16.01 6.69
N PRO A 321 -9.45 16.31 5.48
CA PRO A 321 -10.23 16.87 4.36
C PRO A 321 -11.33 15.92 3.91
N SER A 322 -12.43 16.50 3.41
CA SER A 322 -13.58 15.76 2.87
C SER A 322 -13.20 14.93 1.65
N GLU A 323 -12.43 15.51 0.75
CA GLU A 323 -11.99 14.85 -0.49
C GLU A 323 -10.65 15.41 -1.01
N HIS A 324 -10.10 14.76 -2.03
CA HIS A 324 -8.95 15.24 -2.80
C HIS A 324 -9.39 15.87 -4.13
N HIS A 325 -8.53 16.70 -4.73
CA HIS A 325 -8.82 17.45 -5.97
C HIS A 325 -7.80 17.15 -7.09
N PHE A 326 -7.46 15.87 -7.31
CA PHE A 326 -6.45 15.48 -8.32
C PHE A 326 -6.79 15.93 -9.76
N ARG A 327 -8.08 16.11 -10.13
CA ARG A 327 -8.49 16.53 -11.47
C ARG A 327 -8.57 18.05 -11.68
N GLU A 328 -8.72 18.82 -10.62
CA GLU A 328 -9.02 20.26 -10.73
C GLU A 328 -7.82 21.09 -11.17
N LYS A 329 -6.58 20.60 -11.03
CA LYS A 329 -5.38 21.28 -11.49
C LYS A 329 -5.13 21.23 -13.02
N ALA A 330 -5.88 20.40 -13.75
CA ALA A 330 -5.76 20.33 -15.21
C ALA A 330 -6.62 21.38 -15.96
N ALA A 331 -7.55 22.06 -15.28
CA ALA A 331 -8.43 23.07 -15.87
C ALA A 331 -7.91 24.51 -15.70
N ASP A 332 -7.09 24.77 -14.69
CA ASP A 332 -6.46 26.08 -14.48
C ASP A 332 -4.96 25.99 -14.79
N GLY A 333 -4.60 26.47 -15.97
CA GLY A 333 -3.21 26.67 -16.42
C GLY A 333 -2.51 27.73 -15.56
N GLY A 334 -2.04 27.32 -14.39
CA GLY A 334 -1.30 28.15 -13.45
C GLY A 334 -0.27 27.32 -12.73
N LEU A 335 0.93 27.25 -13.32
CA LEU A 335 2.18 26.95 -12.61
C LEU A 335 2.38 28.03 -11.55
N THR A 336 2.41 27.65 -10.29
CA THR A 336 3.15 28.41 -9.28
C THR A 336 4.02 27.43 -8.51
N ASP A 337 5.29 27.76 -8.48
CA ASP A 337 6.51 27.14 -7.96
C ASP A 337 6.40 26.37 -6.65
#